data_b6e2b01061268632c61c79059995af54
#
_entry.id   b6e2b01061268632c61c79059995af54
#
_cell.length_a   1.000
_cell.length_b   1.000
_cell.length_c   1.000
_cell.angle_alpha   90.00
_cell.angle_beta   90.00
_cell.angle_gamma   90.00
#
_symmetry.space_group_name_H-M   'P 1'
#
loop_
_entity.id
_entity.type
_entity.pdbx_description
1 polymer ?
#
loop_
_entity_poly.entity_id
_entity_poly.type
_entity_poly.pdbx_seq_one_letter_code
_entity_poly.pdbx_strand_id
1 'polypeptide(L)'
;TISSAQLASGSGHHSSLIDIHHAGTAMRFLTAYFAIQENREVILTGSSRMKERPIKILVDALQQLGAEISYEDKEGFPPIKIKGKKLTKSKVTLAANVSSQYISALLLIAPKLENGLELTLEGEITSAPYIKMTLSLLNEIGVETSFVANKITVKPKFTIHDSQFTIESDWSSASYFYSIIALSPIGTNITLSSYKRNSLQGDTALVKIYKNFGVETVFKDNS
;
A
#
# COMPACT_ATOMS: atom_id res chain seq x y z
N THR A 1 -5.95 16.91 8.36
CA THR A 1 -5.81 17.04 9.82
C THR A 1 -6.54 15.87 10.46
N ILE A 2 -5.77 14.91 11.00
CA ILE A 2 -6.33 13.82 11.80
C ILE A 2 -6.60 14.41 13.17
N SER A 3 -7.87 14.58 13.51
CA SER A 3 -8.30 15.01 14.85
C SER A 3 -8.06 13.87 15.82
N SER A 4 -7.33 14.15 16.90
CA SER A 4 -7.13 13.22 18.00
C SER A 4 -8.47 13.02 18.73
N ALA A 5 -9.10 11.88 18.52
CA ALA A 5 -10.23 11.44 19.33
C ALA A 5 -9.75 11.21 20.77
N GLN A 6 -10.39 11.85 21.73
CA GLN A 6 -10.15 11.70 23.16
C GLN A 6 -10.23 10.22 23.57
N LEU A 7 -9.15 9.73 24.14
CA LEU A 7 -9.12 8.45 24.82
C LEU A 7 -9.95 8.56 26.09
N ALA A 8 -11.20 8.13 26.04
CA ALA A 8 -11.98 7.87 27.24
C ALA A 8 -11.50 6.56 27.85
N SER A 9 -10.95 6.64 29.06
CA SER A 9 -10.60 5.50 29.92
C SER A 9 -11.89 4.85 30.44
N GLY A 10 -12.38 3.85 29.73
CA GLY A 10 -13.50 3.02 30.15
C GLY A 10 -13.21 1.59 29.70
N SER A 11 -13.32 0.64 30.60
CA SER A 11 -13.11 -0.79 30.42
C SER A 11 -14.24 -1.49 29.62
N GLY A 12 -14.57 -0.95 28.46
CA GLY A 12 -15.43 -1.55 27.47
C GLY A 12 -14.69 -1.61 26.16
N HIS A 13 -14.71 -2.75 25.46
CA HIS A 13 -14.19 -2.86 24.10
C HIS A 13 -15.01 -1.96 23.17
N HIS A 14 -14.64 -0.68 23.09
CA HIS A 14 -15.21 0.24 22.09
C HIS A 14 -14.46 0.06 20.77
N SER A 15 -15.16 -0.45 19.77
CA SER A 15 -14.65 -0.46 18.41
C SER A 15 -14.50 0.98 17.92
N SER A 16 -13.30 1.35 17.48
CA SER A 16 -13.04 2.67 16.91
C SER A 16 -13.58 2.72 15.48
N LEU A 17 -14.48 3.67 15.20
CA LEU A 17 -14.94 3.93 13.83
C LEU A 17 -13.89 4.76 13.09
N ILE A 18 -13.44 4.28 11.93
CA ILE A 18 -12.48 4.96 11.06
C ILE A 18 -13.11 5.15 9.69
N ASP A 19 -13.39 6.40 9.35
CA ASP A 19 -13.90 6.78 8.04
C ASP A 19 -12.76 7.30 7.16
N ILE A 20 -12.50 6.60 6.05
CA ILE A 20 -11.46 6.94 5.09
C ILE A 20 -12.00 7.67 3.85
N HIS A 21 -13.26 8.09 3.87
CA HIS A 21 -13.92 8.74 2.75
C HIS A 21 -13.75 7.99 1.42
N HIS A 22 -13.06 8.60 0.45
CA HIS A 22 -12.85 8.05 -0.90
C HIS A 22 -11.50 7.36 -1.07
N ALA A 23 -10.66 7.30 -0.02
CA ALA A 23 -9.29 6.83 -0.11
C ALA A 23 -9.21 5.29 -0.26
N GLY A 24 -9.38 4.77 -1.47
CA GLY A 24 -9.39 3.34 -1.75
C GLY A 24 -8.11 2.62 -1.37
N THR A 25 -6.95 3.26 -1.52
CA THR A 25 -5.66 2.72 -1.09
C THR A 25 -5.61 2.59 0.43
N ALA A 26 -6.09 3.62 1.16
CA ALA A 26 -6.18 3.57 2.62
C ALA A 26 -7.08 2.42 3.10
N MET A 27 -8.22 2.18 2.44
CA MET A 27 -9.09 1.03 2.75
C MET A 27 -8.31 -0.28 2.74
N ARG A 28 -7.51 -0.54 1.68
CA ARG A 28 -6.80 -1.81 1.53
C ARG A 28 -5.65 -1.95 2.52
N PHE A 29 -4.83 -0.93 2.65
CA PHE A 29 -3.65 -1.00 3.52
C PHE A 29 -4.03 -0.99 5.00
N LEU A 30 -5.03 -0.21 5.40
CA LEU A 30 -5.51 -0.19 6.78
C LEU A 30 -6.24 -1.48 7.15
N THR A 31 -6.93 -2.14 6.23
CA THR A 31 -7.51 -3.46 6.49
C THR A 31 -6.45 -4.47 6.91
N ALA A 32 -5.35 -4.55 6.15
CA ALA A 32 -4.23 -5.44 6.50
C ALA A 32 -3.53 -4.99 7.80
N TYR A 33 -3.29 -3.70 7.95
CA TYR A 33 -2.64 -3.13 9.13
C TYR A 33 -3.40 -3.42 10.42
N PHE A 34 -4.71 -3.17 10.45
CA PHE A 34 -5.51 -3.40 11.66
C PHE A 34 -5.71 -4.88 11.96
N ALA A 35 -5.66 -5.76 10.97
CA ALA A 35 -5.76 -7.20 11.19
C ALA A 35 -4.64 -7.75 12.10
N ILE A 36 -3.47 -7.09 12.14
CA ILE A 36 -2.31 -7.48 12.96
C ILE A 36 -2.11 -6.62 14.22
N GLN A 37 -3.00 -5.66 14.50
CA GLN A 37 -2.92 -4.83 15.70
C GLN A 37 -3.62 -5.50 16.87
N GLU A 38 -2.88 -6.28 17.65
CA GLU A 38 -3.43 -7.02 18.79
C GLU A 38 -4.22 -6.12 19.76
N ASN A 39 -5.31 -6.66 20.29
CA ASN A 39 -6.20 -5.98 21.24
C ASN A 39 -6.89 -4.71 20.70
N ARG A 40 -6.93 -4.54 19.39
CA ARG A 40 -7.60 -3.41 18.75
C ARG A 40 -8.79 -3.89 17.92
N GLU A 41 -9.95 -3.30 18.18
CA GLU A 41 -11.15 -3.50 17.37
C GLU A 41 -11.51 -2.23 16.62
N VAL A 42 -11.73 -2.33 15.30
CA VAL A 42 -12.00 -1.18 14.42
C VAL A 42 -13.13 -1.51 13.48
N ILE A 43 -14.01 -0.52 13.23
CA ILE A 43 -14.92 -0.54 12.10
C ILE A 43 -14.32 0.41 11.05
N LEU A 44 -13.91 -0.16 9.91
CA LEU A 44 -13.35 0.60 8.80
C LEU A 44 -14.42 0.84 7.74
N THR A 45 -14.70 2.11 7.47
CA THR A 45 -15.77 2.56 6.57
C THR A 45 -15.30 3.66 5.64
N GLY A 46 -16.20 4.19 4.81
CA GLY A 46 -15.96 5.31 3.92
C GLY A 46 -17.26 5.85 3.35
N SER A 47 -17.16 6.71 2.33
CA SER A 47 -18.31 7.26 1.63
C SER A 47 -19.23 6.19 1.03
N SER A 48 -20.42 6.58 0.59
CA SER A 48 -21.36 5.68 -0.11
C SER A 48 -20.68 4.94 -1.27
N ARG A 49 -19.89 5.68 -2.08
CA ARG A 49 -19.13 5.07 -3.20
C ARG A 49 -18.05 4.10 -2.71
N MET A 50 -17.45 4.31 -1.54
CA MET A 50 -16.48 3.36 -0.97
C MET A 50 -17.16 2.06 -0.56
N LYS A 51 -18.38 2.13 -0.04
CA LYS A 51 -19.18 0.96 0.34
C LYS A 51 -19.62 0.10 -0.86
N GLU A 52 -19.49 0.61 -2.07
CA GLU A 52 -19.74 -0.13 -3.33
C GLU A 52 -18.44 -0.76 -3.92
N ARG A 53 -17.29 -0.53 -3.31
CA ARG A 53 -16.00 -1.05 -3.81
C ARG A 53 -15.66 -2.37 -3.11
N PRO A 54 -15.48 -3.47 -3.86
CA PRO A 54 -15.24 -4.78 -3.25
C PRO A 54 -13.91 -4.82 -2.50
N ILE A 55 -13.91 -5.50 -1.35
CA ILE A 55 -12.73 -5.76 -0.51
C ILE A 55 -12.57 -7.26 -0.20
N LYS A 56 -13.52 -8.10 -0.64
CA LYS A 56 -13.60 -9.52 -0.29
C LYS A 56 -12.29 -10.27 -0.50
N ILE A 57 -11.64 -10.06 -1.63
CA ILE A 57 -10.40 -10.78 -1.97
C ILE A 57 -9.31 -10.56 -0.91
N LEU A 58 -9.16 -9.33 -0.41
CA LEU A 58 -8.19 -9.04 0.65
C LEU A 58 -8.63 -9.63 1.99
N VAL A 59 -9.92 -9.55 2.30
CA VAL A 59 -10.48 -10.13 3.53
C VAL A 59 -10.28 -11.65 3.54
N ASP A 60 -10.62 -12.33 2.45
CA ASP A 60 -10.44 -13.79 2.33
C ASP A 60 -8.95 -14.18 2.48
N ALA A 61 -8.04 -13.39 1.91
CA ALA A 61 -6.60 -13.60 2.03
C ALA A 61 -6.12 -13.43 3.48
N LEU A 62 -6.58 -12.40 4.18
CA LEU A 62 -6.25 -12.18 5.58
C LEU A 62 -6.85 -13.27 6.48
N GLN A 63 -8.05 -13.76 6.16
CA GLN A 63 -8.68 -14.88 6.87
C GLN A 63 -7.90 -16.19 6.66
N GLN A 64 -7.28 -16.42 5.49
CA GLN A 64 -6.35 -17.55 5.30
C GLN A 64 -5.18 -17.47 6.29
N LEU A 65 -4.69 -16.26 6.62
CA LEU A 65 -3.66 -16.03 7.64
C LEU A 65 -4.18 -16.15 9.08
N GLY A 66 -5.50 -16.22 9.26
CA GLY A 66 -6.15 -16.33 10.55
C GLY A 66 -6.72 -15.03 11.11
N ALA A 67 -6.84 -13.98 10.28
CA ALA A 67 -7.46 -12.73 10.70
C ALA A 67 -8.96 -12.89 11.02
N GLU A 68 -9.44 -12.05 11.95
CA GLU A 68 -10.84 -11.99 12.35
C GLU A 68 -11.47 -10.71 11.78
N ILE A 69 -12.15 -10.85 10.65
CA ILE A 69 -12.77 -9.74 9.91
C ILE A 69 -14.20 -10.16 9.55
N SER A 70 -15.16 -9.28 9.82
CA SER A 70 -16.58 -9.45 9.46
C SER A 70 -17.10 -8.24 8.68
N TYR A 71 -18.16 -8.44 7.93
CA TYR A 71 -18.86 -7.37 7.23
C TYR A 71 -20.00 -6.86 8.11
N GLU A 72 -20.14 -5.54 8.20
CA GLU A 72 -21.20 -4.93 9.03
C GLU A 72 -22.53 -4.80 8.28
N ASP A 73 -22.49 -4.80 6.94
CA ASP A 73 -23.67 -4.63 6.09
C ASP A 73 -23.64 -5.68 4.98
N LYS A 74 -23.10 -5.37 3.81
CA LYS A 74 -23.08 -6.24 2.64
C LYS A 74 -21.81 -7.08 2.59
N GLU A 75 -21.92 -8.41 2.48
CA GLU A 75 -20.76 -9.28 2.32
C GLU A 75 -19.90 -8.87 1.11
N GLY A 76 -18.58 -8.79 1.34
CA GLY A 76 -17.61 -8.43 0.32
C GLY A 76 -17.34 -6.93 0.22
N PHE A 77 -18.05 -6.09 0.96
CA PHE A 77 -17.97 -4.63 0.87
C PHE A 77 -17.83 -3.98 2.26
N PRO A 78 -17.19 -2.78 2.32
CA PRO A 78 -17.23 -1.97 3.55
C PRO A 78 -18.68 -1.56 3.91
N PRO A 79 -18.97 -1.29 5.20
CA PRO A 79 -18.05 -1.30 6.33
C PRO A 79 -17.64 -2.70 6.77
N ILE A 80 -16.39 -2.80 7.25
CA ILE A 80 -15.84 -4.04 7.79
C ILE A 80 -15.42 -3.83 9.24
N LYS A 81 -15.69 -4.83 10.07
CA LYS A 81 -15.23 -4.89 11.45
C LYS A 81 -14.00 -5.79 11.53
N ILE A 82 -12.93 -5.28 12.10
CA ILE A 82 -11.64 -5.94 12.20
C ILE A 82 -11.28 -6.08 13.66
N LYS A 83 -11.04 -7.31 14.12
CA LYS A 83 -10.45 -7.57 15.44
C LYS A 83 -9.00 -7.98 15.24
N GLY A 84 -8.11 -7.06 15.58
CA GLY A 84 -6.68 -7.26 15.45
C GLY A 84 -6.15 -8.34 16.38
N LYS A 85 -5.36 -9.22 15.83
CA LYS A 85 -4.77 -10.36 16.56
C LYS A 85 -3.44 -10.80 15.98
N LYS A 86 -2.69 -11.58 16.73
CA LYS A 86 -1.49 -12.24 16.20
C LYS A 86 -1.88 -13.28 15.15
N LEU A 87 -1.34 -13.14 13.95
CA LEU A 87 -1.55 -14.08 12.86
C LEU A 87 -0.42 -15.12 12.87
N THR A 88 -0.78 -16.39 12.95
CA THR A 88 0.18 -17.50 13.08
C THR A 88 0.39 -18.28 11.80
N LYS A 89 -0.51 -18.14 10.83
CA LYS A 89 -0.37 -18.76 9.51
C LYS A 89 0.44 -17.83 8.60
N SER A 90 1.19 -18.43 7.65
CA SER A 90 2.09 -17.69 6.76
C SER A 90 1.82 -17.92 5.28
N LYS A 91 0.90 -18.81 4.92
CA LYS A 91 0.62 -19.16 3.52
C LYS A 91 -0.70 -18.59 3.06
N VAL A 92 -0.67 -17.93 1.90
CA VAL A 92 -1.83 -17.34 1.24
C VAL A 92 -1.79 -17.65 -0.25
N THR A 93 -2.95 -17.90 -0.82
CA THR A 93 -3.12 -18.01 -2.27
C THR A 93 -4.12 -16.96 -2.75
N LEU A 94 -3.76 -16.25 -3.81
CA LEU A 94 -4.58 -15.23 -4.47
C LEU A 94 -4.59 -15.43 -5.97
N ALA A 95 -5.68 -15.05 -6.63
CA ALA A 95 -5.67 -14.89 -8.08
C ALA A 95 -4.70 -13.76 -8.49
N ALA A 96 -3.89 -13.97 -9.52
CA ALA A 96 -2.84 -13.04 -9.94
C ALA A 96 -3.38 -11.78 -10.65
N ASN A 97 -4.60 -11.85 -11.19
CA ASN A 97 -5.26 -10.77 -11.94
C ASN A 97 -6.01 -9.77 -11.05
N VAL A 98 -5.77 -9.79 -9.74
CA VAL A 98 -6.37 -8.85 -8.79
C VAL A 98 -5.57 -7.55 -8.71
N SER A 99 -6.16 -6.53 -8.08
CA SER A 99 -5.47 -5.27 -7.82
C SER A 99 -4.16 -5.49 -7.05
N SER A 100 -3.05 -4.91 -7.56
CA SER A 100 -1.75 -4.91 -6.88
C SER A 100 -1.82 -4.39 -5.45
N GLN A 101 -2.79 -3.54 -5.11
CA GLN A 101 -2.97 -3.01 -3.77
C GLN A 101 -3.32 -4.10 -2.74
N TYR A 102 -4.00 -5.18 -3.14
CA TYR A 102 -4.25 -6.32 -2.24
C TYR A 102 -2.96 -7.06 -1.94
N ILE A 103 -2.17 -7.30 -2.98
CA ILE A 103 -0.87 -7.96 -2.86
C ILE A 103 0.07 -7.10 -2.00
N SER A 104 0.22 -5.81 -2.33
CA SER A 104 1.07 -4.88 -1.57
C SER A 104 0.64 -4.74 -0.10
N ALA A 105 -0.67 -4.74 0.19
CA ALA A 105 -1.16 -4.69 1.56
C ALA A 105 -0.71 -5.90 2.40
N LEU A 106 -0.74 -7.10 1.81
CA LEU A 106 -0.24 -8.31 2.46
C LEU A 106 1.29 -8.28 2.63
N LEU A 107 2.03 -7.84 1.60
CA LEU A 107 3.49 -7.75 1.65
C LEU A 107 3.97 -6.77 2.72
N LEU A 108 3.30 -5.63 2.89
CA LEU A 108 3.69 -4.60 3.87
C LEU A 108 3.51 -5.04 5.32
N ILE A 109 2.56 -5.92 5.62
CA ILE A 109 2.40 -6.50 6.97
C ILE A 109 3.27 -7.73 7.20
N ALA A 110 3.74 -8.36 6.13
CA ALA A 110 4.45 -9.64 6.18
C ALA A 110 5.67 -9.67 7.12
N PRO A 111 6.49 -8.59 7.22
CA PRO A 111 7.62 -8.58 8.16
C PRO A 111 7.21 -8.69 9.64
N LYS A 112 5.98 -8.32 9.97
CA LYS A 112 5.43 -8.40 11.34
C LYS A 112 4.74 -9.71 11.64
N LEU A 113 4.51 -10.57 10.65
CA LEU A 113 3.96 -11.91 10.86
C LEU A 113 5.02 -12.81 11.47
N GLU A 114 4.61 -13.66 12.42
CA GLU A 114 5.52 -14.54 13.17
C GLU A 114 6.42 -15.39 12.26
N ASN A 115 5.84 -15.92 11.18
CA ASN A 115 6.54 -16.78 10.23
C ASN A 115 6.76 -16.11 8.85
N GLY A 116 6.60 -14.78 8.79
CA GLY A 116 6.61 -14.05 7.53
C GLY A 116 5.44 -14.42 6.63
N LEU A 117 5.61 -14.32 5.31
CA LEU A 117 4.57 -14.58 4.32
C LEU A 117 5.11 -15.42 3.15
N GLU A 118 4.36 -16.43 2.78
CA GLU A 118 4.48 -17.16 1.52
C GLU A 118 3.19 -16.95 0.72
N LEU A 119 3.26 -16.13 -0.32
CA LEU A 119 2.13 -15.77 -1.17
C LEU A 119 2.27 -16.46 -2.53
N THR A 120 1.28 -17.26 -2.90
CA THR A 120 1.15 -17.86 -4.22
C THR A 120 0.14 -17.07 -5.06
N LEU A 121 0.54 -16.69 -6.27
CA LEU A 121 -0.32 -15.99 -7.23
C LEU A 121 -0.77 -16.96 -8.32
N GLU A 122 -2.06 -17.19 -8.46
CA GLU A 122 -2.63 -18.09 -9.47
C GLU A 122 -3.05 -17.33 -10.72
N GLY A 123 -2.56 -17.78 -11.88
CA GLY A 123 -2.84 -17.17 -13.18
C GLY A 123 -1.80 -16.15 -13.62
N GLU A 124 -2.15 -15.29 -14.58
CA GLU A 124 -1.28 -14.28 -15.16
C GLU A 124 -1.13 -13.05 -14.24
N ILE A 125 0.11 -12.66 -13.98
CA ILE A 125 0.43 -11.52 -13.10
C ILE A 125 0.41 -10.23 -13.90
N THR A 126 -0.63 -9.43 -13.72
CA THR A 126 -0.83 -8.17 -14.46
C THR A 126 -0.12 -6.96 -13.84
N SER A 127 0.20 -7.00 -12.57
CA SER A 127 0.71 -5.84 -11.80
C SER A 127 2.12 -6.03 -11.24
N ALA A 128 2.97 -6.79 -11.94
CA ALA A 128 4.34 -7.10 -11.51
C ALA A 128 5.19 -5.86 -11.13
N PRO A 129 5.13 -4.70 -11.80
CA PRO A 129 5.91 -3.51 -11.43
C PRO A 129 5.60 -3.03 -10.00
N TYR A 130 4.34 -2.96 -9.60
CA TYR A 130 3.96 -2.54 -8.25
C TYR A 130 4.38 -3.53 -7.16
N ILE A 131 4.30 -4.83 -7.47
CA ILE A 131 4.78 -5.88 -6.56
C ILE A 131 6.30 -5.72 -6.36
N LYS A 132 7.06 -5.59 -7.45
CA LYS A 132 8.51 -5.39 -7.41
C LYS A 132 8.91 -4.13 -6.66
N MET A 133 8.19 -3.02 -6.86
CA MET A 133 8.39 -1.78 -6.11
C MET A 133 8.23 -2.02 -4.61
N THR A 134 7.14 -2.68 -4.18
CA THR A 134 6.91 -2.98 -2.76
C THR A 134 8.01 -3.85 -2.17
N LEU A 135 8.44 -4.91 -2.89
CA LEU A 135 9.51 -5.79 -2.44
C LEU A 135 10.88 -5.07 -2.37
N SER A 136 11.17 -4.19 -3.32
CA SER A 136 12.40 -3.40 -3.31
C SER A 136 12.46 -2.45 -2.12
N LEU A 137 11.33 -1.80 -1.77
CA LEU A 137 11.25 -0.96 -0.57
C LEU A 137 11.42 -1.76 0.71
N LEU A 138 10.85 -2.96 0.78
CA LEU A 138 11.06 -3.87 1.92
C LEU A 138 12.54 -4.29 2.04
N ASN A 139 13.20 -4.58 0.91
CA ASN A 139 14.61 -4.92 0.90
C ASN A 139 15.49 -3.71 1.32
N GLU A 140 15.13 -2.48 0.94
CA GLU A 140 15.84 -1.25 1.34
C GLU A 140 15.87 -1.08 2.86
N ILE A 141 14.81 -1.46 3.56
CA ILE A 141 14.76 -1.48 5.03
C ILE A 141 15.27 -2.79 5.64
N GLY A 142 15.91 -3.63 4.83
CA GLY A 142 16.58 -4.87 5.23
C GLY A 142 15.66 -6.05 5.50
N VAL A 143 14.46 -6.06 4.96
CA VAL A 143 13.58 -7.25 4.97
C VAL A 143 14.00 -8.17 3.82
N GLU A 144 14.25 -9.43 4.09
CA GLU A 144 14.59 -10.41 3.07
C GLU A 144 13.33 -10.84 2.29
N THR A 145 13.36 -10.66 0.98
CA THR A 145 12.24 -11.02 0.09
C THR A 145 12.69 -11.83 -1.10
N SER A 146 11.81 -12.64 -1.68
CA SER A 146 12.03 -13.29 -2.96
C SER A 146 10.76 -13.30 -3.81
N PHE A 147 10.90 -13.25 -5.12
CA PHE A 147 9.81 -13.38 -6.08
C PHE A 147 10.27 -14.28 -7.23
N VAL A 148 9.86 -15.54 -7.20
CA VAL A 148 10.25 -16.57 -8.18
C VAL A 148 9.00 -17.16 -8.80
N ALA A 149 8.89 -17.07 -10.11
CA ALA A 149 7.70 -17.48 -10.88
C ALA A 149 6.44 -16.78 -10.34
N ASN A 150 5.55 -17.53 -9.72
CA ASN A 150 4.29 -17.03 -9.14
C ASN A 150 4.28 -17.01 -7.60
N LYS A 151 5.45 -17.20 -6.96
CA LYS A 151 5.59 -17.30 -5.51
C LYS A 151 6.40 -16.14 -4.96
N ILE A 152 5.84 -15.47 -3.99
CA ILE A 152 6.50 -14.38 -3.26
C ILE A 152 6.72 -14.83 -1.82
N THR A 153 7.95 -14.63 -1.32
CA THR A 153 8.27 -14.90 0.07
C THR A 153 8.79 -13.64 0.73
N VAL A 154 8.32 -13.36 1.93
CA VAL A 154 8.81 -12.26 2.78
C VAL A 154 9.15 -12.84 4.14
N LYS A 155 10.41 -12.67 4.57
CA LYS A 155 10.86 -13.14 5.88
C LYS A 155 10.38 -12.23 6.99
N PRO A 156 10.16 -12.75 8.21
CA PRO A 156 9.84 -11.92 9.36
C PRO A 156 11.00 -11.01 9.71
N LYS A 157 10.69 -9.78 10.11
CA LYS A 157 11.67 -8.82 10.65
C LYS A 157 10.99 -7.94 11.70
N PHE A 158 11.18 -8.26 12.96
CA PHE A 158 10.48 -7.59 14.06
C PHE A 158 11.07 -6.24 14.43
N THR A 159 12.35 -6.02 14.15
CA THR A 159 13.04 -4.78 14.48
C THR A 159 13.73 -4.21 13.25
N ILE A 160 13.43 -2.96 12.95
CA ILE A 160 14.10 -2.17 11.91
C ILE A 160 14.93 -1.14 12.68
N HIS A 161 16.26 -1.34 12.72
CA HIS A 161 17.18 -0.44 13.40
C HIS A 161 17.67 0.62 12.42
N ASP A 162 17.67 1.88 12.85
CA ASP A 162 18.36 3.05 12.26
C ASP A 162 18.33 3.14 10.73
N SER A 163 17.28 2.65 10.10
CA SER A 163 17.11 2.81 8.67
C SER A 163 16.54 4.20 8.38
N GLN A 164 17.36 5.07 7.80
CA GLN A 164 16.85 6.28 7.17
C GLN A 164 16.16 5.88 5.87
N PHE A 165 14.84 5.99 5.85
CA PHE A 165 14.03 5.74 4.68
C PHE A 165 13.48 7.06 4.15
N THR A 166 13.94 7.47 2.96
CA THR A 166 13.43 8.68 2.31
C THR A 166 12.24 8.33 1.43
N ILE A 167 11.07 8.85 1.83
CA ILE A 167 9.87 8.78 0.99
C ILE A 167 10.01 9.82 -0.12
N GLU A 168 10.04 9.38 -1.36
CA GLU A 168 10.05 10.26 -2.51
C GLU A 168 8.66 10.81 -2.84
N SER A 169 8.61 11.91 -3.60
CA SER A 169 7.37 12.47 -4.12
C SER A 169 6.71 11.56 -5.14
N ASP A 170 5.40 11.70 -5.28
CA ASP A 170 4.58 10.92 -6.22
C ASP A 170 4.80 11.37 -7.66
N TRP A 171 5.37 10.50 -8.48
CA TRP A 171 5.59 10.74 -9.90
C TRP A 171 4.30 10.92 -10.70
N SER A 172 3.18 10.34 -10.25
CA SER A 172 1.88 10.63 -10.89
C SER A 172 1.52 12.11 -10.74
N SER A 173 1.79 12.70 -9.58
CA SER A 173 1.61 14.15 -9.36
C SER A 173 2.53 15.01 -10.23
N ALA A 174 3.74 14.54 -10.54
CA ALA A 174 4.65 15.25 -11.43
C ALA A 174 4.06 15.44 -12.84
N SER A 175 3.19 14.54 -13.30
CA SER A 175 2.59 14.59 -14.64
C SER A 175 1.88 15.91 -14.94
N TYR A 176 1.23 16.50 -13.94
CA TYR A 176 0.56 17.80 -14.08
C TYR A 176 1.56 18.92 -14.37
N PHE A 177 2.70 18.92 -13.67
CA PHE A 177 3.73 19.91 -13.87
C PHE A 177 4.47 19.74 -15.20
N TYR A 178 4.71 18.50 -15.61
CA TYR A 178 5.23 18.19 -16.94
C TYR A 178 4.31 18.71 -18.05
N SER A 179 2.99 18.53 -17.89
CA SER A 179 2.00 19.04 -18.84
C SER A 179 1.99 20.58 -18.89
N ILE A 180 2.08 21.23 -17.74
CA ILE A 180 2.14 22.71 -17.66
C ILE A 180 3.36 23.23 -18.40
N ILE A 181 4.55 22.64 -18.16
CA ILE A 181 5.79 23.07 -18.81
C ILE A 181 5.74 22.82 -20.32
N ALA A 182 5.21 21.68 -20.78
CA ALA A 182 5.08 21.38 -22.20
C ALA A 182 4.21 22.38 -22.97
N LEU A 183 3.26 23.03 -22.27
CA LEU A 183 2.35 24.03 -22.83
C LEU A 183 2.82 25.48 -22.58
N SER A 184 3.93 25.66 -21.89
CA SER A 184 4.46 26.98 -21.53
C SER A 184 5.39 27.53 -22.61
N PRO A 185 5.67 28.85 -22.64
CA PRO A 185 6.67 29.45 -23.54
C PRO A 185 8.05 28.81 -23.34
N ILE A 186 8.83 28.74 -24.43
CA ILE A 186 10.20 28.23 -24.41
C ILE A 186 11.05 29.01 -23.40
N GLY A 187 11.80 28.29 -22.57
CA GLY A 187 12.63 28.87 -21.49
C GLY A 187 11.93 28.91 -20.12
N THR A 188 10.64 28.58 -20.06
CA THR A 188 9.96 28.38 -18.77
C THR A 188 10.57 27.19 -18.04
N ASN A 189 10.81 27.35 -16.74
CA ASN A 189 11.31 26.25 -15.90
C ASN A 189 10.55 26.16 -14.59
N ILE A 190 10.54 24.95 -14.02
CA ILE A 190 9.95 24.64 -12.72
C ILE A 190 10.89 23.71 -11.97
N THR A 191 10.97 23.87 -10.66
CA THR A 191 11.73 22.97 -9.81
C THR A 191 10.74 22.12 -8.98
N LEU A 192 10.89 20.81 -9.09
CA LEU A 192 10.17 19.84 -8.26
C LEU A 192 11.17 19.21 -7.29
N SER A 193 10.78 18.97 -6.04
CA SER A 193 11.66 18.43 -5.01
C SER A 193 11.28 17.01 -4.60
N SER A 194 12.26 16.31 -4.04
CA SER A 194 12.09 14.97 -3.47
C SER A 194 11.72 13.89 -4.50
N TYR A 195 12.17 14.02 -5.72
CA TYR A 195 12.06 13.00 -6.78
C TYR A 195 13.39 12.28 -6.99
N LYS A 196 13.41 10.96 -6.82
CA LYS A 196 14.61 10.15 -7.05
C LYS A 196 14.83 9.93 -8.56
N ARG A 197 16.07 10.11 -9.04
CA ARG A 197 16.45 9.77 -10.42
C ARG A 197 16.21 8.30 -10.75
N ASN A 198 16.50 7.42 -9.80
CA ASN A 198 16.32 5.96 -9.91
C ASN A 198 15.06 5.50 -9.18
N SER A 199 13.96 6.24 -9.32
CA SER A 199 12.69 5.87 -8.71
C SER A 199 12.17 4.55 -9.24
N LEU A 200 11.52 3.79 -8.37
CA LEU A 200 10.82 2.54 -8.71
C LEU A 200 9.38 2.78 -9.18
N GLN A 201 8.90 4.02 -9.12
CA GLN A 201 7.57 4.37 -9.61
C GLN A 201 7.55 4.33 -11.14
N GLY A 202 6.54 3.66 -11.71
CA GLY A 202 6.41 3.49 -13.17
C GLY A 202 6.31 4.83 -13.91
N ASP A 203 5.75 5.85 -13.26
CA ASP A 203 5.53 7.18 -13.84
C ASP A 203 6.82 8.00 -14.04
N THR A 204 7.99 7.50 -13.60
CA THR A 204 9.29 8.04 -14.02
C THR A 204 9.46 8.07 -15.54
N ALA A 205 8.68 7.25 -16.26
CA ALA A 205 8.59 7.27 -17.72
C ALA A 205 8.26 8.67 -18.30
N LEU A 206 7.62 9.54 -17.51
CA LEU A 206 7.35 10.94 -17.86
C LEU A 206 8.58 11.67 -18.40
N VAL A 207 9.74 11.45 -17.80
CA VAL A 207 11.01 12.07 -18.24
C VAL A 207 11.28 11.78 -19.72
N LYS A 208 11.09 10.52 -20.13
CA LYS A 208 11.32 10.11 -21.53
C LYS A 208 10.19 10.57 -22.45
N ILE A 209 8.95 10.47 -22.00
CA ILE A 209 7.76 10.84 -22.78
C ILE A 209 7.80 12.34 -23.09
N TYR A 210 7.97 13.17 -22.09
CA TYR A 210 7.91 14.64 -22.24
C TYR A 210 9.13 15.23 -22.92
N LYS A 211 10.26 14.50 -22.99
CA LYS A 211 11.39 14.88 -23.84
C LYS A 211 10.99 15.02 -25.31
N ASN A 212 10.06 14.18 -25.78
CA ASN A 212 9.52 14.27 -27.15
C ASN A 212 8.65 15.52 -27.37
N PHE A 213 8.22 16.16 -26.29
CA PHE A 213 7.46 17.42 -26.31
C PHE A 213 8.33 18.64 -25.97
N GLY A 214 9.68 18.48 -25.99
CA GLY A 214 10.62 19.57 -25.75
C GLY A 214 10.87 19.89 -24.28
N VAL A 215 10.39 19.06 -23.33
CA VAL A 215 10.65 19.25 -21.90
C VAL A 215 11.94 18.54 -21.52
N GLU A 216 12.93 19.30 -21.08
CA GLU A 216 14.19 18.78 -20.57
C GLU A 216 14.13 18.61 -19.04
N THR A 217 14.54 17.44 -18.54
CA THR A 217 14.59 17.15 -17.10
C THR A 217 16.03 17.07 -16.63
N VAL A 218 16.39 17.91 -15.67
CA VAL A 218 17.70 17.91 -15.05
C VAL A 218 17.57 17.54 -13.58
N PHE A 219 18.21 16.43 -13.20
CA PHE A 219 18.32 16.05 -11.78
C PHE A 219 19.52 16.72 -11.16
N LYS A 220 19.30 17.48 -10.09
CA LYS A 220 20.37 18.04 -9.25
C LYS A 220 20.63 17.07 -8.11
N ASP A 221 21.90 16.84 -7.77
CA ASP A 221 22.26 16.02 -6.62
C ASP A 221 21.77 16.75 -5.36
N ASN A 222 21.09 16.02 -4.47
CA ASN A 222 20.48 16.43 -3.20
C ASN A 222 18.98 16.76 -3.22
N SER A 223 18.23 16.28 -4.12
CA SER A 223 16.78 16.33 -4.01
C SER A 223 16.21 14.97 -3.68
#